data_229edf43a46f2adab917dd23e97bbb5b
#
_entry.id   229edf43a46f2adab917dd23e97bbb5b
#
_cell.length_a   1.000
_cell.length_b   1.000
_cell.length_c   1.000
_cell.angle_alpha   90.00
_cell.angle_beta   90.00
_cell.angle_gamma   90.00
#
_symmetry.space_group_name_H-M   'P 1'
#
loop_
_entity.id
_entity.type
_entity.pdbx_description
1 polymer ?
#
loop_
_entity_poly.entity_id
_entity_poly.type
_entity_poly.pdbx_seq_one_letter_code
_entity_poly.pdbx_strand_id
1 'polypeptide(L)'
;MTRSIPWLRVSVEGVVIVGSILLAFGIEAWWARIESHRNALAELGTVFEEVHEARTQLQDVVRWRERERSAALSVQARLEGVSPDNPIALPDTLFALSFGMKLVTDAPTRATDAFITSGHIDEVEDFELRQALLSWTSSLTDLRDDEVRFGAVQDQLMEDFYDRMVITVMGLLVPTFLAGPLAPVASPGDEVLAEYPIRARNFLAQWAGTLQLLSRESSALLGQADELNGLIERELSKSAT
;
A
#
# COMPACT_ATOMS: atom_id res chain seq x y z
N MET A 1 -26.69 19.82 79.14
CA MET A 1 -25.82 20.65 78.27
C MET A 1 -25.86 20.07 76.88
N THR A 2 -26.78 20.51 76.01
CA THR A 2 -26.87 20.09 74.62
C THR A 2 -25.86 20.93 73.80
N ARG A 3 -24.75 20.33 73.37
CA ARG A 3 -23.82 20.94 72.44
C ARG A 3 -24.53 21.06 71.08
N SER A 4 -24.86 22.26 70.69
CA SER A 4 -25.34 22.56 69.33
C SER A 4 -24.20 22.27 68.36
N ILE A 5 -24.38 21.29 67.49
CA ILE A 5 -23.43 20.99 66.43
C ILE A 5 -23.51 22.16 65.45
N PRO A 6 -22.41 22.85 65.12
CA PRO A 6 -22.41 23.97 64.20
C PRO A 6 -22.55 23.46 62.77
N TRP A 7 -23.78 23.14 62.33
CA TRP A 7 -24.09 22.59 61.01
C TRP A 7 -23.48 23.39 59.85
N LEU A 8 -23.41 24.72 59.99
CA LEU A 8 -22.78 25.59 59.01
C LEU A 8 -21.30 25.28 58.79
N ARG A 9 -20.57 25.01 59.87
CA ARG A 9 -19.14 24.68 59.81
C ARG A 9 -18.93 23.31 59.15
N VAL A 10 -19.73 22.32 59.49
CA VAL A 10 -19.70 20.99 58.88
C VAL A 10 -20.03 21.03 57.40
N SER A 11 -21.00 21.85 57.01
CA SER A 11 -21.35 22.02 55.59
C SER A 11 -20.23 22.70 54.80
N VAL A 12 -19.58 23.73 55.36
CA VAL A 12 -18.47 24.41 54.72
C VAL A 12 -17.26 23.48 54.59
N GLU A 13 -16.92 22.71 55.64
CA GLU A 13 -15.86 21.71 55.56
C GLU A 13 -16.14 20.62 54.50
N GLY A 14 -17.39 20.16 54.40
CA GLY A 14 -17.81 19.18 53.40
C GLY A 14 -17.68 19.74 51.96
N VAL A 15 -18.09 20.99 51.72
CA VAL A 15 -17.96 21.64 50.40
C VAL A 15 -16.49 21.82 50.03
N VAL A 16 -15.64 22.19 50.96
CA VAL A 16 -14.18 22.34 50.72
C VAL A 16 -13.55 21.00 50.35
N ILE A 17 -13.89 19.92 51.05
CA ILE A 17 -13.36 18.59 50.77
C ILE A 17 -13.80 18.13 49.36
N VAL A 18 -15.11 18.22 49.08
CA VAL A 18 -15.63 17.83 47.73
C VAL A 18 -15.04 18.70 46.64
N GLY A 19 -14.91 20.01 46.85
CA GLY A 19 -14.30 20.93 45.90
C GLY A 19 -12.81 20.59 45.65
N SER A 20 -12.07 20.23 46.68
CA SER A 20 -10.67 19.83 46.56
C SER A 20 -10.51 18.51 45.74
N ILE A 21 -11.41 17.54 45.97
CA ILE A 21 -11.41 16.26 45.24
C ILE A 21 -11.76 16.52 43.76
N LEU A 22 -12.80 17.32 43.47
CA LEU A 22 -13.18 17.64 42.11
C LEU A 22 -12.08 18.41 41.37
N LEU A 23 -11.37 19.32 42.06
CA LEU A 23 -10.23 20.03 41.48
C LEU A 23 -9.07 19.09 41.16
N ALA A 24 -8.77 18.14 42.07
CA ALA A 24 -7.72 17.14 41.83
C ALA A 24 -8.03 16.27 40.59
N PHE A 25 -9.28 15.77 40.49
CA PHE A 25 -9.72 15.03 39.30
C PHE A 25 -9.71 15.88 38.02
N GLY A 26 -10.07 17.16 38.11
CA GLY A 26 -10.03 18.10 37.00
C GLY A 26 -8.60 18.29 36.47
N ILE A 27 -7.61 18.45 37.37
CA ILE A 27 -6.20 18.60 37.01
C ILE A 27 -5.68 17.30 36.40
N GLU A 28 -6.00 16.15 36.99
CA GLU A 28 -5.60 14.84 36.47
C GLU A 28 -6.17 14.59 35.07
N ALA A 29 -7.45 14.83 34.87
CA ALA A 29 -8.10 14.68 33.56
C ALA A 29 -7.51 15.64 32.50
N TRP A 30 -7.19 16.88 32.89
CA TRP A 30 -6.55 17.84 32.00
C TRP A 30 -5.13 17.39 31.62
N TRP A 31 -4.35 16.90 32.59
CA TRP A 31 -3.00 16.40 32.31
C TRP A 31 -3.01 15.17 31.42
N ALA A 32 -3.90 14.20 31.70
CA ALA A 32 -4.08 13.00 30.89
C ALA A 32 -4.43 13.33 29.42
N ARG A 33 -5.27 14.36 29.21
CA ARG A 33 -5.61 14.82 27.85
C ARG A 33 -4.40 15.41 27.11
N ILE A 34 -3.57 16.20 27.80
CA ILE A 34 -2.34 16.77 27.20
C ILE A 34 -1.38 15.65 26.82
N GLU A 35 -1.22 14.67 27.69
CA GLU A 35 -0.33 13.53 27.45
C GLU A 35 -0.83 12.65 26.30
N SER A 36 -2.14 12.35 26.26
CA SER A 36 -2.79 11.63 25.15
C SER A 36 -2.57 12.34 23.81
N HIS A 37 -2.80 13.63 23.75
CA HIS A 37 -2.60 14.42 22.54
C HIS A 37 -1.12 14.43 22.08
N ARG A 38 -0.17 14.55 23.02
CA ARG A 38 1.26 14.47 22.67
C ARG A 38 1.66 13.11 22.12
N ASN A 39 1.13 12.03 22.70
CA ASN A 39 1.39 10.68 22.24
C ASN A 39 0.78 10.47 20.85
N ALA A 40 -0.43 10.94 20.61
CA ALA A 40 -1.08 10.89 19.30
C ALA A 40 -0.25 11.61 18.21
N LEU A 41 0.30 12.80 18.52
CA LEU A 41 1.17 13.52 17.58
C LEU A 41 2.50 12.79 17.31
N ALA A 42 3.10 12.17 18.32
CA ALA A 42 4.32 11.40 18.14
C ALA A 42 4.09 10.15 17.26
N GLU A 43 2.97 9.45 17.47
CA GLU A 43 2.58 8.31 16.64
C GLU A 43 2.19 8.74 15.22
N LEU A 44 1.52 9.89 15.07
CA LEU A 44 1.21 10.47 13.76
C LEU A 44 2.49 10.76 12.95
N GLY A 45 3.58 11.14 13.60
CA GLY A 45 4.90 11.25 12.95
C GLY A 45 5.40 9.90 12.41
N THR A 46 5.14 8.80 13.12
CA THR A 46 5.49 7.45 12.65
C THR A 46 4.60 7.03 11.46
N VAL A 47 3.33 7.40 11.49
CA VAL A 47 2.41 7.19 10.35
C VAL A 47 2.89 7.96 9.12
N PHE A 48 3.37 9.19 9.29
CA PHE A 48 3.93 9.98 8.19
C PHE A 48 5.08 9.25 7.47
N GLU A 49 6.04 8.73 8.23
CA GLU A 49 7.17 7.98 7.67
C GLU A 49 6.70 6.70 6.95
N GLU A 50 5.73 6.00 7.53
CA GLU A 50 5.14 4.79 6.92
C GLU A 50 4.45 5.11 5.59
N VAL A 51 3.64 6.16 5.53
CA VAL A 51 2.97 6.59 4.29
C VAL A 51 3.98 7.05 3.24
N HIS A 52 5.07 7.71 3.65
CA HIS A 52 6.14 8.11 2.76
C HIS A 52 6.87 6.89 2.16
N GLU A 53 7.14 5.87 2.95
CA GLU A 53 7.71 4.61 2.49
C GLU A 53 6.76 3.89 1.53
N ALA A 54 5.48 3.75 1.89
CA ALA A 54 4.45 3.15 1.04
C ALA A 54 4.33 3.87 -0.31
N ARG A 55 4.37 5.19 -0.31
CA ARG A 55 4.39 6.02 -1.52
C ARG A 55 5.56 5.67 -2.44
N THR A 56 6.75 5.52 -1.88
CA THR A 56 7.95 5.16 -2.65
C THR A 56 7.81 3.78 -3.28
N GLN A 57 7.31 2.80 -2.53
CA GLN A 57 7.04 1.44 -3.04
C GLN A 57 5.98 1.45 -4.15
N LEU A 58 4.90 2.20 -3.99
CA LEU A 58 3.86 2.35 -5.01
C LEU A 58 4.41 2.96 -6.31
N GLN A 59 5.31 3.94 -6.22
CA GLN A 59 5.97 4.50 -7.42
C GLN A 59 6.78 3.46 -8.18
N ASP A 60 7.50 2.60 -7.46
CA ASP A 60 8.28 1.52 -8.08
C ASP A 60 7.37 0.48 -8.74
N VAL A 61 6.28 0.12 -8.08
CA VAL A 61 5.26 -0.79 -8.59
C VAL A 61 4.62 -0.25 -9.87
N VAL A 62 4.20 1.01 -9.89
CA VAL A 62 3.61 1.64 -11.09
C VAL A 62 4.60 1.61 -12.26
N ARG A 63 5.87 1.99 -12.02
CA ARG A 63 6.91 1.96 -13.05
C ARG A 63 7.17 0.56 -13.59
N TRP A 64 7.14 -0.44 -12.72
CA TRP A 64 7.32 -1.83 -13.12
C TRP A 64 6.15 -2.32 -13.99
N ARG A 65 4.93 -2.13 -13.55
CA ARG A 65 3.70 -2.52 -14.29
C ARG A 65 3.64 -1.90 -15.68
N GLU A 66 4.07 -0.65 -15.81
CA GLU A 66 4.10 -0.01 -17.14
C GLU A 66 5.13 -0.62 -18.07
N ARG A 67 6.31 -1.02 -17.56
CA ARG A 67 7.31 -1.77 -18.34
C ARG A 67 6.78 -3.14 -18.76
N GLU A 68 6.17 -3.85 -17.84
CA GLU A 68 5.55 -5.15 -18.08
C GLU A 68 4.44 -5.05 -19.15
N ARG A 69 3.57 -4.08 -19.00
CA ARG A 69 2.51 -3.78 -19.95
C ARG A 69 3.07 -3.46 -21.36
N SER A 70 4.09 -2.64 -21.43
CA SER A 70 4.76 -2.30 -22.69
C SER A 70 5.38 -3.52 -23.35
N ALA A 71 5.99 -4.40 -22.56
CA ALA A 71 6.53 -5.67 -23.05
C ALA A 71 5.43 -6.59 -23.58
N ALA A 72 4.33 -6.75 -22.82
CA ALA A 72 3.19 -7.58 -23.23
C ALA A 72 2.58 -7.09 -24.57
N LEU A 73 2.37 -5.79 -24.73
CA LEU A 73 1.90 -5.20 -25.98
C LEU A 73 2.90 -5.38 -27.14
N SER A 74 4.20 -5.29 -26.86
CA SER A 74 5.25 -5.49 -27.87
C SER A 74 5.29 -6.94 -28.35
N VAL A 75 5.14 -7.91 -27.46
CA VAL A 75 5.05 -9.34 -27.82
C VAL A 75 3.75 -9.60 -28.58
N GLN A 76 2.62 -9.07 -28.09
CA GLN A 76 1.33 -9.19 -28.77
C GLN A 76 1.40 -8.72 -30.23
N ALA A 77 2.02 -7.56 -30.49
CA ALA A 77 2.18 -7.03 -31.85
C ALA A 77 3.08 -7.92 -32.72
N ARG A 78 4.12 -8.52 -32.17
CA ARG A 78 5.01 -9.44 -32.89
C ARG A 78 4.33 -10.77 -33.23
N LEU A 79 3.33 -11.18 -32.44
CA LEU A 79 2.57 -12.40 -32.70
C LEU A 79 1.51 -12.22 -33.82
N GLU A 80 1.37 -11.02 -34.37
CA GLU A 80 0.51 -10.80 -35.54
C GLU A 80 1.10 -11.47 -36.78
N GLY A 81 0.32 -12.34 -37.42
CA GLY A 81 0.76 -13.08 -38.61
C GLY A 81 1.58 -14.34 -38.34
N VAL A 82 1.82 -14.71 -37.08
CA VAL A 82 2.46 -15.96 -36.71
C VAL A 82 1.49 -17.12 -36.88
N SER A 83 1.98 -18.23 -37.44
CA SER A 83 1.25 -19.49 -37.61
C SER A 83 2.16 -20.68 -37.26
N PRO A 84 1.61 -21.89 -37.08
CA PRO A 84 2.45 -23.08 -36.87
C PRO A 84 3.47 -23.32 -38.00
N ASP A 85 3.13 -22.90 -39.23
CA ASP A 85 4.02 -23.02 -40.39
C ASP A 85 5.02 -21.85 -40.50
N ASN A 86 4.84 -20.80 -39.72
CA ASN A 86 5.75 -19.64 -39.67
C ASN A 86 5.93 -19.18 -38.21
N PRO A 87 6.66 -19.95 -37.41
CA PRO A 87 6.92 -19.61 -36.00
C PRO A 87 7.81 -18.37 -35.90
N ILE A 88 7.69 -17.63 -34.80
CA ILE A 88 8.54 -16.48 -34.49
C ILE A 88 9.40 -16.77 -33.28
N ALA A 89 10.64 -16.32 -33.35
CA ALA A 89 11.54 -16.29 -32.21
C ALA A 89 11.37 -15.00 -31.41
N LEU A 90 11.18 -15.11 -30.11
CA LEU A 90 11.05 -13.99 -29.17
C LEU A 90 12.26 -13.97 -28.24
N PRO A 91 12.90 -12.80 -28.00
CA PRO A 91 13.92 -12.69 -26.98
C PRO A 91 13.38 -13.10 -25.59
N ASP A 92 14.11 -13.97 -24.89
CA ASP A 92 13.73 -14.48 -23.57
C ASP A 92 13.42 -13.37 -22.57
N THR A 93 14.22 -12.30 -22.59
CA THR A 93 14.03 -11.15 -21.71
C THR A 93 12.71 -10.43 -21.97
N LEU A 94 12.32 -10.29 -23.23
CA LEU A 94 11.04 -9.68 -23.59
C LEU A 94 9.88 -10.60 -23.21
N PHE A 95 10.04 -11.89 -23.46
CA PHE A 95 9.07 -12.90 -23.08
C PHE A 95 8.87 -12.94 -21.56
N ALA A 96 9.96 -13.10 -20.80
CA ALA A 96 9.92 -13.12 -19.34
C ALA A 96 9.29 -11.85 -18.74
N LEU A 97 9.59 -10.68 -19.29
CA LEU A 97 9.00 -9.42 -18.84
C LEU A 97 7.51 -9.31 -19.21
N SER A 98 7.08 -9.87 -20.35
CA SER A 98 5.68 -9.78 -20.81
C SER A 98 4.74 -10.73 -20.10
N PHE A 99 5.23 -11.83 -19.57
CA PHE A 99 4.43 -12.80 -18.79
C PHE A 99 4.55 -12.59 -17.27
N GLY A 100 5.38 -11.68 -16.85
CA GLY A 100 5.47 -11.02 -15.57
C GLY A 100 5.72 -11.90 -14.35
N MET A 101 6.33 -11.28 -13.38
CA MET A 101 6.32 -11.79 -12.00
C MET A 101 5.09 -11.24 -11.28
N LYS A 102 4.43 -12.07 -10.47
CA LYS A 102 3.41 -11.58 -9.53
C LYS A 102 4.05 -10.54 -8.61
N LEU A 103 3.75 -9.29 -8.86
CA LEU A 103 4.15 -8.22 -7.97
C LEU A 103 2.96 -7.90 -7.06
N VAL A 104 3.07 -8.26 -5.79
CA VAL A 104 2.13 -7.86 -4.75
C VAL A 104 2.73 -6.66 -4.03
N THR A 105 1.95 -5.60 -3.93
CA THR A 105 2.34 -4.40 -3.19
C THR A 105 2.35 -4.73 -1.70
N ASP A 106 3.53 -4.69 -1.07
CA ASP A 106 3.70 -4.91 0.37
C ASP A 106 3.92 -3.59 1.10
N ALA A 107 3.04 -2.62 0.81
CA ALA A 107 3.08 -1.33 1.47
C ALA A 107 2.80 -1.49 2.97
N PRO A 108 3.63 -0.89 3.84
CA PRO A 108 3.44 -1.00 5.28
C PRO A 108 2.18 -0.24 5.73
N THR A 109 1.44 -0.83 6.67
CA THR A 109 0.22 -0.25 7.27
C THR A 109 0.21 -0.32 8.79
N ARG A 110 1.28 -0.87 9.39
CA ARG A 110 1.31 -1.21 10.82
C ARG A 110 1.16 0.02 11.71
N ALA A 111 1.83 1.12 11.40
CA ALA A 111 1.75 2.33 12.19
C ALA A 111 0.37 2.96 12.07
N THR A 112 -0.18 3.00 10.85
CA THR A 112 -1.53 3.53 10.60
C THR A 112 -2.59 2.68 11.29
N ASP A 113 -2.50 1.35 11.21
CA ASP A 113 -3.43 0.43 11.88
C ASP A 113 -3.34 0.58 13.41
N ALA A 114 -2.13 0.70 13.97
CA ALA A 114 -1.92 0.93 15.39
C ALA A 114 -2.52 2.27 15.84
N PHE A 115 -2.31 3.34 15.09
CA PHE A 115 -2.85 4.67 15.35
C PHE A 115 -4.38 4.69 15.38
N ILE A 116 -5.01 3.96 14.46
CA ILE A 116 -6.48 3.83 14.39
C ILE A 116 -6.99 2.97 15.56
N THR A 117 -6.37 1.82 15.81
CA THR A 117 -6.88 0.84 16.80
C THR A 117 -6.61 1.26 18.26
N SER A 118 -5.58 2.07 18.51
CA SER A 118 -5.31 2.66 19.83
C SER A 118 -6.31 3.74 20.23
N GLY A 119 -7.11 4.25 19.27
CA GLY A 119 -8.03 5.36 19.46
C GLY A 119 -7.37 6.73 19.32
N HIS A 120 -6.09 6.83 19.00
CA HIS A 120 -5.41 8.12 18.79
C HIS A 120 -5.95 8.91 17.60
N ILE A 121 -6.65 8.24 16.69
CA ILE A 121 -7.38 8.90 15.60
C ILE A 121 -8.45 9.88 16.10
N ASP A 122 -9.03 9.65 17.29
CA ASP A 122 -10.04 10.52 17.90
C ASP A 122 -9.43 11.81 18.46
N GLU A 123 -8.11 11.83 18.70
CA GLU A 123 -7.37 13.03 19.13
C GLU A 123 -7.04 13.97 17.96
N VAL A 124 -7.20 13.52 16.73
CA VAL A 124 -7.00 14.34 15.53
C VAL A 124 -8.21 15.24 15.33
N GLU A 125 -8.01 16.56 15.40
CA GLU A 125 -9.12 17.52 15.23
C GLU A 125 -9.55 17.66 13.77
N ASP A 126 -8.61 17.50 12.83
CA ASP A 126 -8.85 17.63 11.40
C ASP A 126 -9.68 16.44 10.87
N PHE A 127 -10.92 16.72 10.49
CA PHE A 127 -11.84 15.71 9.96
C PHE A 127 -11.35 15.11 8.64
N GLU A 128 -10.73 15.93 7.77
CA GLU A 128 -10.20 15.46 6.48
C GLU A 128 -9.07 14.47 6.72
N LEU A 129 -8.16 14.75 7.65
CA LEU A 129 -7.08 13.83 8.02
C LEU A 129 -7.61 12.50 8.56
N ARG A 130 -8.61 12.53 9.44
CA ARG A 130 -9.24 11.29 9.95
C ARG A 130 -9.82 10.44 8.83
N GLN A 131 -10.55 11.06 7.90
CA GLN A 131 -11.13 10.33 6.76
C GLN A 131 -10.05 9.81 5.81
N ALA A 132 -9.00 10.57 5.56
CA ALA A 132 -7.88 10.17 4.74
C ALA A 132 -7.15 8.94 5.32
N LEU A 133 -6.89 8.92 6.63
CA LEU A 133 -6.28 7.78 7.33
C LEU A 133 -7.12 6.50 7.20
N LEU A 134 -8.44 6.60 7.43
CA LEU A 134 -9.35 5.46 7.32
C LEU A 134 -9.47 4.96 5.87
N SER A 135 -9.54 5.86 4.89
CA SER A 135 -9.63 5.48 3.49
C SER A 135 -8.32 4.89 2.96
N TRP A 136 -7.17 5.34 3.45
CA TRP A 136 -5.86 4.86 3.09
C TRP A 136 -5.68 3.36 3.34
N THR A 137 -5.97 2.90 4.56
CA THR A 137 -5.84 1.48 4.92
C THR A 137 -6.80 0.59 4.13
N SER A 138 -8.04 1.07 3.92
CA SER A 138 -9.02 0.36 3.09
C SER A 138 -8.56 0.23 1.65
N SER A 139 -8.11 1.33 1.04
CA SER A 139 -7.68 1.34 -0.37
C SER A 139 -6.43 0.49 -0.62
N LEU A 140 -5.49 0.43 0.34
CA LEU A 140 -4.35 -0.50 0.25
C LEU A 140 -4.79 -1.97 0.33
N THR A 141 -5.77 -2.27 1.17
CA THR A 141 -6.33 -3.62 1.28
C THR A 141 -7.02 -4.02 -0.01
N ASP A 142 -7.83 -3.14 -0.59
CA ASP A 142 -8.53 -3.37 -1.85
C ASP A 142 -7.54 -3.63 -3.00
N LEU A 143 -6.47 -2.82 -3.11
CA LEU A 143 -5.42 -3.05 -4.10
C LEU A 143 -4.76 -4.43 -3.93
N ARG A 144 -4.42 -4.81 -2.69
CA ARG A 144 -3.80 -6.12 -2.39
C ARG A 144 -4.72 -7.27 -2.77
N ASP A 145 -6.01 -7.17 -2.47
CA ASP A 145 -7.00 -8.19 -2.81
C ASP A 145 -7.16 -8.33 -4.32
N ASP A 146 -7.13 -7.23 -5.06
CA ASP A 146 -7.17 -7.24 -6.52
C ASP A 146 -5.89 -7.84 -7.12
N GLU A 147 -4.72 -7.51 -6.59
CA GLU A 147 -3.45 -8.11 -7.00
C GLU A 147 -3.43 -9.64 -6.81
N VAL A 148 -3.92 -10.12 -5.67
CA VAL A 148 -4.03 -11.55 -5.38
C VAL A 148 -5.01 -12.23 -6.35
N ARG A 149 -6.17 -11.61 -6.59
CA ARG A 149 -7.18 -12.12 -7.53
C ARG A 149 -6.64 -12.23 -8.95
N PHE A 150 -5.99 -11.18 -9.43
CA PHE A 150 -5.41 -11.18 -10.77
C PHE A 150 -4.20 -12.10 -10.89
N GLY A 151 -3.40 -12.23 -9.82
CA GLY A 151 -2.32 -13.20 -9.75
C GLY A 151 -2.80 -14.64 -9.89
N ALA A 152 -3.94 -15.00 -9.30
CA ALA A 152 -4.53 -16.33 -9.45
C ALA A 152 -5.01 -16.59 -10.89
N VAL A 153 -5.58 -15.59 -11.56
CA VAL A 153 -5.96 -15.69 -12.97
C VAL A 153 -4.72 -15.87 -13.86
N GLN A 154 -3.65 -15.14 -13.57
CA GLN A 154 -2.38 -15.28 -14.28
C GLN A 154 -1.82 -16.70 -14.16
N ASP A 155 -1.81 -17.29 -12.95
CA ASP A 155 -1.33 -18.66 -12.74
C ASP A 155 -2.09 -19.66 -13.57
N GLN A 156 -3.42 -19.60 -13.54
CA GLN A 156 -4.25 -20.52 -14.32
C GLN A 156 -3.98 -20.41 -15.82
N LEU A 157 -3.77 -19.20 -16.32
CA LEU A 157 -3.43 -19.00 -17.73
C LEU A 157 -2.01 -19.47 -18.06
N MET A 158 -1.06 -19.29 -17.12
CA MET A 158 0.32 -19.75 -17.30
C MET A 158 0.45 -21.27 -17.23
N GLU A 159 -0.35 -21.96 -16.42
CA GLU A 159 -0.36 -23.43 -16.35
C GLU A 159 -0.67 -24.04 -17.72
N ASP A 160 -1.62 -23.50 -18.46
CA ASP A 160 -1.93 -23.91 -19.85
C ASP A 160 -0.77 -23.66 -20.82
N PHE A 161 0.12 -22.72 -20.51
CA PHE A 161 1.30 -22.40 -21.34
C PHE A 161 2.51 -23.26 -21.01
N TYR A 162 2.76 -23.54 -19.72
CA TYR A 162 3.94 -24.32 -19.27
C TYR A 162 3.99 -25.73 -19.85
N ASP A 163 2.84 -26.36 -20.08
CA ASP A 163 2.76 -27.69 -20.66
C ASP A 163 3.20 -27.75 -22.15
N ARG A 164 3.34 -26.58 -22.79
CA ARG A 164 3.54 -26.46 -24.25
C ARG A 164 4.72 -25.58 -24.65
N MET A 165 5.47 -25.03 -23.71
CA MET A 165 6.62 -24.17 -23.97
C MET A 165 7.87 -24.71 -23.28
N VAL A 166 8.96 -24.82 -24.02
CA VAL A 166 10.28 -25.09 -23.43
C VAL A 166 10.81 -23.77 -22.87
N ILE A 167 10.69 -23.58 -21.56
CA ILE A 167 11.25 -22.40 -20.88
C ILE A 167 12.64 -22.76 -20.38
N THR A 168 13.66 -22.25 -21.03
CA THR A 168 15.07 -22.57 -20.71
C THR A 168 15.66 -21.66 -19.60
N VAL A 169 15.02 -20.55 -19.20
CA VAL A 169 15.68 -19.52 -18.37
C VAL A 169 14.80 -19.02 -17.20
N MET A 170 14.19 -19.88 -16.43
CA MET A 170 13.46 -19.43 -15.23
C MET A 170 14.34 -19.09 -14.01
N GLY A 171 15.64 -19.37 -14.06
CA GLY A 171 16.55 -19.23 -12.90
C GLY A 171 17.15 -17.84 -12.68
N LEU A 172 17.06 -16.93 -13.65
CA LEU A 172 17.90 -15.71 -13.68
C LEU A 172 17.20 -14.40 -13.32
N LEU A 173 15.88 -14.37 -13.17
CA LEU A 173 15.14 -13.13 -12.97
C LEU A 173 15.00 -12.67 -11.51
N VAL A 174 15.16 -13.57 -10.55
CA VAL A 174 14.89 -13.27 -9.14
C VAL A 174 15.93 -12.41 -8.44
N PRO A 175 17.25 -12.54 -8.67
CA PRO A 175 18.25 -11.77 -7.92
C PRO A 175 18.47 -10.34 -8.41
N THR A 176 18.22 -10.07 -9.68
CA THR A 176 18.55 -8.76 -10.30
C THR A 176 17.49 -7.68 -10.06
N PHE A 177 16.29 -8.05 -9.67
CA PHE A 177 15.21 -7.11 -9.36
C PHE A 177 15.52 -6.26 -8.12
N LEU A 178 16.23 -6.84 -7.14
CA LEU A 178 16.63 -6.16 -5.90
C LEU A 178 17.97 -5.40 -6.00
N ALA A 179 18.71 -5.57 -7.10
CA ALA A 179 20.10 -5.11 -7.20
C ALA A 179 20.37 -3.96 -8.19
N GLY A 180 19.34 -3.33 -8.78
CA GLY A 180 19.57 -2.21 -9.72
C GLY A 180 19.20 -2.51 -11.19
N PRO A 181 19.55 -1.65 -12.14
CA PRO A 181 19.13 -1.77 -13.53
C PRO A 181 19.52 -3.13 -14.11
N LEU A 182 18.54 -3.84 -14.65
CA LEU A 182 18.69 -5.12 -15.32
C LEU A 182 19.84 -5.05 -16.34
N ALA A 183 20.98 -5.62 -15.99
CA ALA A 183 22.00 -5.90 -16.99
C ALA A 183 21.38 -6.90 -17.99
N PRO A 184 21.59 -6.72 -19.30
CA PRO A 184 21.10 -7.67 -20.28
C PRO A 184 21.87 -8.99 -20.09
N VAL A 185 21.24 -9.95 -19.46
CA VAL A 185 21.69 -11.33 -19.42
C VAL A 185 21.06 -12.01 -20.64
N ALA A 186 21.44 -11.60 -21.81
CA ALA A 186 21.14 -12.33 -23.02
C ALA A 186 22.34 -13.23 -23.29
N SER A 187 22.20 -14.51 -23.06
CA SER A 187 23.00 -15.48 -23.82
C SER A 187 22.48 -15.45 -25.26
N PRO A 188 23.31 -15.16 -26.25
CA PRO A 188 22.89 -15.20 -27.64
C PRO A 188 22.51 -16.64 -27.98
N GLY A 189 21.25 -16.94 -28.15
CA GLY A 189 20.76 -18.22 -28.59
C GLY A 189 19.53 -18.78 -27.92
N ASP A 190 19.06 -18.17 -26.85
CA ASP A 190 17.84 -18.63 -26.17
C ASP A 190 16.62 -17.91 -26.75
N GLU A 191 15.94 -18.56 -27.67
CA GLU A 191 14.73 -18.07 -28.31
C GLU A 191 13.57 -19.00 -27.97
N VAL A 192 12.45 -18.39 -27.53
CA VAL A 192 11.20 -19.11 -27.30
C VAL A 192 10.40 -19.17 -28.61
N LEU A 193 10.10 -20.38 -29.08
CA LEU A 193 9.29 -20.58 -30.26
C LEU A 193 7.79 -20.45 -29.89
N ALA A 194 7.09 -19.57 -30.57
CA ALA A 194 5.64 -19.39 -30.38
C ALA A 194 4.89 -20.29 -31.39
N GLU A 195 4.40 -21.44 -30.94
CA GLU A 195 3.61 -22.37 -31.75
C GLU A 195 2.11 -22.11 -31.72
N TYR A 196 1.58 -21.37 -30.73
CA TYR A 196 0.15 -21.11 -30.53
C TYR A 196 -0.16 -19.61 -30.40
N PRO A 197 -0.10 -18.86 -31.47
CA PRO A 197 -0.16 -17.40 -31.44
C PRO A 197 -1.48 -16.83 -30.92
N ILE A 198 -2.62 -17.48 -31.19
CA ILE A 198 -3.94 -16.96 -30.84
C ILE A 198 -4.15 -16.92 -29.33
N ARG A 199 -3.81 -17.99 -28.63
CA ARG A 199 -3.92 -18.06 -27.15
C ARG A 199 -2.98 -17.06 -26.49
N ALA A 200 -1.72 -17.02 -26.95
CA ALA A 200 -0.72 -16.07 -26.44
C ALA A 200 -1.17 -14.62 -26.64
N ARG A 201 -1.69 -14.28 -27.81
CA ARG A 201 -2.22 -12.93 -28.10
C ARG A 201 -3.38 -12.56 -27.18
N ASN A 202 -4.34 -13.47 -27.01
CA ASN A 202 -5.50 -13.23 -26.15
C ASN A 202 -5.07 -13.08 -24.68
N PHE A 203 -4.15 -13.90 -24.20
CA PHE A 203 -3.57 -13.78 -22.87
C PHE A 203 -2.89 -12.42 -22.69
N LEU A 204 -1.98 -12.05 -23.61
CA LEU A 204 -1.24 -10.78 -23.51
C LEU A 204 -2.15 -9.56 -23.58
N ALA A 205 -3.23 -9.62 -24.39
CA ALA A 205 -4.23 -8.56 -24.42
C ALA A 205 -4.95 -8.41 -23.09
N GLN A 206 -5.38 -9.52 -22.49
CA GLN A 206 -6.04 -9.53 -21.19
C GLN A 206 -5.08 -9.09 -20.09
N TRP A 207 -3.85 -9.59 -20.10
CA TRP A 207 -2.82 -9.23 -19.14
C TRP A 207 -2.45 -7.75 -19.20
N ALA A 208 -2.23 -7.21 -20.39
CA ALA A 208 -1.99 -5.77 -20.56
C ALA A 208 -3.16 -4.91 -20.04
N GLY A 209 -4.41 -5.36 -20.23
CA GLY A 209 -5.59 -4.72 -19.65
C GLY A 209 -5.60 -4.77 -18.12
N THR A 210 -5.27 -5.90 -17.54
CA THR A 210 -5.13 -6.08 -16.07
C THR A 210 -4.04 -5.18 -15.49
N LEU A 211 -2.86 -5.17 -16.10
CA LEU A 211 -1.76 -4.30 -15.69
C LEU A 211 -2.14 -2.82 -15.75
N GLN A 212 -2.92 -2.41 -16.75
CA GLN A 212 -3.42 -1.05 -16.86
C GLN A 212 -4.39 -0.70 -15.73
N LEU A 213 -5.27 -1.62 -15.34
CA LEU A 213 -6.18 -1.43 -14.22
C LEU A 213 -5.41 -1.27 -12.91
N LEU A 214 -4.55 -2.22 -12.58
CA LEU A 214 -3.72 -2.20 -11.38
C LEU A 214 -2.79 -0.96 -11.32
N SER A 215 -2.25 -0.52 -12.47
CA SER A 215 -1.47 0.73 -12.55
C SER A 215 -2.31 1.97 -12.21
N ARG A 216 -3.56 2.02 -12.66
CA ARG A 216 -4.46 3.13 -12.33
C ARG A 216 -4.79 3.16 -10.85
N GLU A 217 -5.09 2.02 -10.24
CA GLU A 217 -5.37 1.90 -8.81
C GLU A 217 -4.15 2.32 -7.98
N SER A 218 -2.97 1.81 -8.31
CA SER A 218 -1.73 2.22 -7.64
C SER A 218 -1.41 3.70 -7.83
N SER A 219 -1.73 4.28 -8.99
CA SER A 219 -1.57 5.73 -9.23
C SER A 219 -2.56 6.56 -8.44
N ALA A 220 -3.79 6.07 -8.25
CA ALA A 220 -4.77 6.72 -7.39
C ALA A 220 -4.31 6.71 -5.92
N LEU A 221 -3.75 5.57 -5.45
CA LEU A 221 -3.14 5.47 -4.12
C LEU A 221 -1.93 6.39 -3.93
N LEU A 222 -1.12 6.60 -4.97
CA LEU A 222 -0.05 7.61 -4.91
C LEU A 222 -0.60 9.01 -4.66
N GLY A 223 -1.70 9.37 -5.31
CA GLY A 223 -2.40 10.63 -5.07
C GLY A 223 -2.92 10.73 -3.63
N GLN A 224 -3.50 9.66 -3.09
CA GLN A 224 -3.95 9.60 -1.70
C GLN A 224 -2.77 9.72 -0.71
N ALA A 225 -1.63 9.09 -1.00
CA ALA A 225 -0.43 9.21 -0.16
C ALA A 225 0.12 10.64 -0.14
N ASP A 226 0.14 11.33 -1.29
CA ASP A 226 0.56 12.73 -1.37
C ASP A 226 -0.37 13.65 -0.57
N GLU A 227 -1.68 13.46 -0.68
CA GLU A 227 -2.69 14.19 0.07
C GLU A 227 -2.57 13.94 1.58
N LEU A 228 -2.47 12.67 1.97
CA LEU A 228 -2.36 12.25 3.37
C LEU A 228 -1.09 12.81 4.02
N ASN A 229 0.06 12.73 3.34
CA ASN A 229 1.30 13.34 3.82
C ASN A 229 1.14 14.85 4.05
N GLY A 230 0.51 15.57 3.10
CA GLY A 230 0.27 17.00 3.25
C GLY A 230 -0.70 17.34 4.40
N LEU A 231 -1.67 16.47 4.69
CA LEU A 231 -2.59 16.62 5.83
C LEU A 231 -1.84 16.40 7.15
N ILE A 232 -1.03 15.33 7.25
CA ILE A 232 -0.23 15.02 8.43
C ILE A 232 0.76 16.14 8.74
N GLU A 233 1.50 16.64 7.74
CA GLU A 233 2.45 17.75 7.91
C GLU A 233 1.76 19.00 8.46
N ARG A 234 0.57 19.33 7.97
CA ARG A 234 -0.22 20.46 8.48
C ARG A 234 -0.60 20.28 9.94
N GLU A 235 -1.01 19.08 10.33
CA GLU A 235 -1.41 18.79 11.71
C GLU A 235 -0.22 18.86 12.67
N LEU A 236 0.92 18.25 12.29
CA LEU A 236 2.15 18.30 13.08
C LEU A 236 2.69 19.73 13.21
N SER A 237 2.55 20.58 12.18
CA SER A 237 3.00 21.96 12.22
C SER A 237 2.17 22.85 13.14
N LYS A 238 0.85 22.60 13.29
CA LYS A 238 -0.02 23.33 14.24
C LYS A 238 0.42 23.13 15.69
N SER A 239 0.94 21.95 16.02
CA SER A 239 1.35 21.60 17.37
C SER A 239 2.74 22.17 17.77
N ALA A 240 3.52 22.64 16.81
CA ALA A 240 4.83 23.23 17.06
C ALA A 240 4.81 24.74 17.37
N THR A 241 3.61 25.38 17.26
CA THR A 241 3.37 26.81 17.51
C THR A 241 2.65 27.04 18.81
#